data_67cd0c79958a5deea1a7e1186b195630
#
_entry.id   67cd0c79958a5deea1a7e1186b195630
#
_cell.length_a   1.000
_cell.length_b   1.000
_cell.length_c   1.000
_cell.angle_alpha   90.00
_cell.angle_beta   90.00
_cell.angle_gamma   90.00
#
_symmetry.space_group_name_H-M   'P 1'
#
loop_
_entity.id
_entity.type
_entity.pdbx_description
1 polymer ?
#
loop_
_entity_poly.entity_id
_entity_poly.type
_entity_poly.pdbx_seq_one_letter_code
_entity_poly.pdbx_strand_id
1 'polypeptide(L)'
;MILSCQSISKSFGTDEILKDVSFHIEANEKAAIVGINGAGKSTLLKIIMGEETSDAGEVILAKDKTIGYLAQYQDVSGHRTIYDEVLYARTDILEMEQKLRDMESEMNSRTGEELEKLMDIYHRQSHEFELQGGYAYRSEVTGILKGLGFSDEDLSKQMSELSGGQKTRVSLGKLLVTKPDVLLLDEPTNHLDMESIRWLENFLRAYKGTVVIVAHDRYFLDRVVTKVVEIFQHKAYVYQGNYSDFAKKKAKVREDLLKQYYNQQREIRHQEEVITKLKSFNREKSIKRAESREKMLDKIERIEKPVEDNTDIKIVL
;
A
#
# COMPACT_ATOMS: atom_id res chain seq x y z
N MET A 1 8.44 -12.81 -6.72
CA MET A 1 8.67 -11.41 -6.28
C MET A 1 8.31 -10.47 -7.42
N ILE A 2 7.39 -9.52 -7.19
CA ILE A 2 7.00 -8.52 -8.19
C ILE A 2 7.55 -7.13 -7.85
N LEU A 3 7.60 -6.79 -6.56
CA LEU A 3 8.10 -5.53 -6.03
C LEU A 3 9.06 -5.80 -4.86
N SER A 4 10.22 -5.14 -4.83
CA SER A 4 11.17 -5.21 -3.72
C SER A 4 11.71 -3.83 -3.42
N CYS A 5 11.71 -3.48 -2.14
CA CYS A 5 12.45 -2.34 -1.61
C CYS A 5 13.68 -2.90 -0.90
N GLN A 6 14.87 -2.38 -1.21
CA GLN A 6 16.13 -2.84 -0.63
C GLN A 6 16.85 -1.66 0.01
N SER A 7 16.98 -1.71 1.33
CA SER A 7 17.71 -0.73 2.16
C SER A 7 17.35 0.73 1.89
N ILE A 8 16.06 0.99 1.65
CA ILE A 8 15.57 2.35 1.37
C ILE A 8 15.76 3.23 2.58
N SER A 9 16.49 4.33 2.38
CA SER A 9 16.64 5.39 3.38
C SER A 9 16.25 6.73 2.77
N LYS A 10 15.59 7.57 3.56
CA LYS A 10 15.15 8.91 3.15
C LYS A 10 15.11 9.86 4.33
N SER A 11 15.69 11.04 4.13
CA SER A 11 15.67 12.13 5.09
C SER A 11 15.21 13.43 4.42
N PHE A 12 14.57 14.31 5.17
CA PHE A 12 14.27 15.67 4.76
C PHE A 12 14.99 16.64 5.70
N GLY A 13 16.06 17.23 5.22
CA GLY A 13 16.96 18.04 6.04
C GLY A 13 17.62 17.18 7.12
N THR A 14 17.34 17.45 8.40
CA THR A 14 17.86 16.68 9.56
C THR A 14 16.94 15.55 9.98
N ASP A 15 15.72 15.48 9.45
CA ASP A 15 14.71 14.52 9.89
C ASP A 15 14.81 13.24 9.08
N GLU A 16 15.27 12.16 9.70
CA GLU A 16 15.31 10.80 9.13
C GLU A 16 13.88 10.24 9.12
N ILE A 17 13.33 9.96 7.92
CA ILE A 17 11.96 9.46 7.76
C ILE A 17 11.96 7.94 7.57
N LEU A 18 12.87 7.42 6.75
CA LEU A 18 13.04 5.99 6.49
C LEU A 18 14.52 5.64 6.66
N LYS A 19 14.78 4.49 7.29
CA LYS A 19 16.13 3.99 7.58
C LYS A 19 16.23 2.50 7.29
N ASP A 20 17.00 2.15 6.26
CA ASP A 20 17.27 0.75 5.87
C ASP A 20 15.97 -0.09 5.75
N VAL A 21 14.95 0.49 5.11
CA VAL A 21 13.65 -0.16 4.90
C VAL A 21 13.78 -1.20 3.81
N SER A 22 13.59 -2.48 4.17
CA SER A 22 13.69 -3.60 3.24
C SER A 22 12.48 -4.53 3.38
N PHE A 23 11.81 -4.79 2.27
CA PHE A 23 10.73 -5.78 2.15
C PHE A 23 10.48 -6.14 0.69
N HIS A 24 9.76 -7.23 0.48
CA HIS A 24 9.34 -7.65 -0.85
C HIS A 24 7.88 -8.04 -0.86
N ILE A 25 7.26 -7.96 -2.02
CA ILE A 25 5.87 -8.33 -2.27
C ILE A 25 5.84 -9.30 -3.44
N GLU A 26 5.12 -10.40 -3.26
CA GLU A 26 4.97 -11.41 -4.28
C GLU A 26 3.86 -11.08 -5.29
N ALA A 27 3.88 -11.73 -6.44
CA ALA A 27 2.82 -11.59 -7.43
C ALA A 27 1.46 -12.02 -6.82
N ASN A 28 0.42 -11.24 -7.12
CA ASN A 28 -0.95 -11.43 -6.64
C ASN A 28 -1.13 -11.27 -5.11
N GLU A 29 -0.09 -10.87 -4.38
CA GLU A 29 -0.17 -10.64 -2.94
C GLU A 29 -0.91 -9.32 -2.64
N LYS A 30 -1.65 -9.29 -1.52
CA LYS A 30 -2.34 -8.11 -1.02
C LYS A 30 -1.64 -7.66 0.25
N ALA A 31 -0.91 -6.55 0.18
CA ALA A 31 -0.10 -6.05 1.29
C ALA A 31 -0.65 -4.73 1.83
N ALA A 32 -0.63 -4.55 3.15
CA ALA A 32 -0.84 -3.25 3.77
C ALA A 32 0.48 -2.64 4.20
N ILE A 33 0.64 -1.33 4.05
CA ILE A 33 1.68 -0.55 4.74
C ILE A 33 1.00 0.22 5.86
N VAL A 34 1.39 -0.08 7.10
CA VAL A 34 0.81 0.53 8.30
C VAL A 34 1.87 1.26 9.12
N GLY A 35 1.45 2.17 9.99
CA GLY A 35 2.32 2.95 10.86
C GLY A 35 1.60 4.21 11.35
N ILE A 36 2.14 4.88 12.35
CA ILE A 36 1.61 6.14 12.86
C ILE A 36 1.64 7.24 11.78
N ASN A 37 0.88 8.31 11.99
CA ASN A 37 0.95 9.48 11.12
C ASN A 37 2.36 10.07 11.15
N GLY A 38 2.90 10.41 9.96
CA GLY A 38 4.28 10.88 9.84
C GLY A 38 5.36 9.78 9.79
N ALA A 39 5.00 8.49 9.90
CA ALA A 39 5.98 7.39 9.84
C ALA A 39 6.67 7.20 8.47
N GLY A 40 6.28 7.97 7.43
CA GLY A 40 6.90 7.87 6.10
C GLY A 40 6.14 6.97 5.11
N LYS A 41 4.90 6.55 5.40
CA LYS A 41 4.11 5.66 4.51
C LYS A 41 3.93 6.25 3.11
N SER A 42 3.41 7.48 3.00
CA SER A 42 3.20 8.14 1.70
C SER A 42 4.52 8.49 1.01
N THR A 43 5.59 8.81 1.78
CA THR A 43 6.94 8.99 1.22
C THR A 43 7.45 7.69 0.59
N LEU A 44 7.25 6.56 1.26
CA LEU A 44 7.62 5.25 0.73
C LEU A 44 6.84 4.93 -0.55
N LEU A 45 5.52 5.20 -0.61
CA LEU A 45 4.74 5.02 -1.84
C LEU A 45 5.26 5.89 -2.98
N LYS A 46 5.60 7.16 -2.73
CA LYS A 46 6.19 8.08 -3.73
C LYS A 46 7.55 7.59 -4.22
N ILE A 47 8.38 7.02 -3.34
CA ILE A 47 9.66 6.39 -3.72
C ILE A 47 9.40 5.17 -4.60
N ILE A 48 8.43 4.32 -4.27
CA ILE A 48 8.07 3.16 -5.08
C ILE A 48 7.58 3.59 -6.48
N MET A 49 6.88 4.73 -6.58
CA MET A 49 6.42 5.30 -7.85
C MET A 49 7.53 6.01 -8.65
N GLY A 50 8.67 6.28 -8.04
CA GLY A 50 9.73 7.10 -8.64
C GLY A 50 9.41 8.61 -8.68
N GLU A 51 8.37 9.06 -7.95
CA GLU A 51 8.03 10.48 -7.78
C GLU A 51 8.96 11.17 -6.76
N GLU A 52 9.57 10.40 -5.87
CA GLU A 52 10.54 10.85 -4.89
C GLU A 52 11.78 9.95 -4.96
N THR A 53 12.97 10.54 -4.81
CA THR A 53 14.23 9.79 -4.79
C THR A 53 14.60 9.34 -3.38
N SER A 54 15.03 8.10 -3.21
CA SER A 54 15.66 7.64 -1.96
C SER A 54 17.07 8.21 -1.83
N ASP A 55 17.53 8.45 -0.60
CA ASP A 55 18.93 8.85 -0.33
C ASP A 55 19.88 7.65 -0.42
N ALA A 56 19.37 6.44 -0.11
CA ALA A 56 20.08 5.17 -0.27
C ALA A 56 19.08 4.04 -0.56
N GLY A 57 19.60 2.94 -1.10
CA GLY A 57 18.79 1.78 -1.47
C GLY A 57 18.10 1.93 -2.82
N GLU A 58 17.36 0.91 -3.21
CA GLU A 58 16.68 0.87 -4.51
C GLU A 58 15.33 0.16 -4.44
N VAL A 59 14.45 0.53 -5.36
CA VAL A 59 13.17 -0.14 -5.62
C VAL A 59 13.29 -0.96 -6.88
N ILE A 60 12.99 -2.24 -6.80
CA ILE A 60 13.04 -3.18 -7.92
C ILE A 60 11.62 -3.63 -8.25
N LEU A 61 11.16 -3.27 -9.44
CA LEU A 61 9.94 -3.80 -10.03
C LEU A 61 10.31 -4.91 -11.04
N ALA A 62 9.53 -5.98 -11.07
CA ALA A 62 9.74 -7.04 -12.05
C ALA A 62 9.61 -6.51 -13.48
N LYS A 63 10.40 -7.06 -14.39
CA LYS A 63 10.46 -6.62 -15.79
C LYS A 63 9.07 -6.68 -16.46
N ASP A 64 8.78 -5.71 -17.29
CA ASP A 64 7.54 -5.58 -18.07
C ASP A 64 6.26 -5.53 -17.21
N LYS A 65 6.38 -5.11 -15.94
CA LYS A 65 5.25 -4.92 -15.03
C LYS A 65 4.86 -3.45 -14.91
N THR A 66 3.56 -3.21 -14.88
CA THR A 66 2.97 -1.89 -14.76
C THR A 66 2.61 -1.59 -13.31
N ILE A 67 2.80 -0.34 -12.92
CA ILE A 67 2.40 0.17 -11.61
C ILE A 67 1.33 1.25 -11.81
N GLY A 68 0.28 1.21 -11.00
CA GLY A 68 -0.71 2.27 -10.94
C GLY A 68 -0.84 2.79 -9.51
N TYR A 69 -0.96 4.10 -9.35
CA TYR A 69 -1.00 4.76 -8.05
C TYR A 69 -2.19 5.69 -7.92
N LEU A 70 -2.90 5.56 -6.81
CA LEU A 70 -3.90 6.54 -6.38
C LEU A 70 -3.27 7.42 -5.31
N ALA A 71 -2.91 8.65 -5.68
CA ALA A 71 -2.51 9.67 -4.73
C ALA A 71 -3.73 10.24 -3.98
N GLN A 72 -3.51 10.68 -2.74
CA GLN A 72 -4.54 11.28 -1.89
C GLN A 72 -5.17 12.55 -2.53
N TYR A 73 -4.44 13.23 -3.42
CA TYR A 73 -4.89 14.42 -4.14
C TYR A 73 -4.48 14.30 -5.61
N GLN A 74 -5.45 14.17 -6.52
CA GLN A 74 -5.24 14.32 -7.95
C GLN A 74 -6.08 15.47 -8.49
N ASP A 75 -5.43 16.40 -9.19
CA ASP A 75 -6.11 17.49 -9.85
C ASP A 75 -6.65 16.98 -11.20
N VAL A 76 -7.89 16.53 -11.19
CA VAL A 76 -8.58 16.11 -12.41
C VAL A 76 -9.39 17.32 -12.90
N SER A 77 -8.80 18.10 -13.79
CA SER A 77 -9.45 19.21 -14.47
C SER A 77 -9.84 18.79 -15.90
N GLY A 78 -11.11 18.87 -16.24
CA GLY A 78 -11.57 18.55 -17.60
C GLY A 78 -13.04 18.83 -17.84
N HIS A 79 -13.41 18.97 -19.14
CA HIS A 79 -14.78 19.15 -19.61
C HIS A 79 -15.48 17.80 -19.93
N ARG A 80 -14.84 16.67 -19.63
CA ARG A 80 -15.40 15.34 -19.87
C ARG A 80 -16.44 15.00 -18.81
N THR A 81 -17.36 14.11 -19.18
CA THR A 81 -18.26 13.49 -18.21
C THR A 81 -17.50 12.50 -17.31
N ILE A 82 -18.09 12.13 -16.15
CA ILE A 82 -17.53 11.08 -15.28
C ILE A 82 -17.30 9.79 -16.07
N TYR A 83 -18.29 9.38 -16.86
CA TYR A 83 -18.22 8.18 -17.67
C TYR A 83 -17.08 8.24 -18.68
N ASP A 84 -17.00 9.31 -19.46
CA ASP A 84 -15.96 9.48 -20.46
C ASP A 84 -14.57 9.55 -19.84
N GLU A 85 -14.42 10.23 -18.70
CA GLU A 85 -13.13 10.35 -18.01
C GLU A 85 -12.56 8.98 -17.61
N VAL A 86 -13.41 8.05 -17.18
CA VAL A 86 -13.00 6.68 -16.85
C VAL A 86 -12.88 5.81 -18.11
N LEU A 87 -13.77 5.98 -19.08
CA LEU A 87 -13.73 5.24 -20.34
C LEU A 87 -12.42 5.49 -21.11
N TYR A 88 -11.98 6.74 -21.16
CA TYR A 88 -10.71 7.10 -21.83
C TYR A 88 -9.45 6.74 -21.04
N ALA A 89 -9.57 6.07 -19.89
CA ALA A 89 -8.41 5.52 -19.18
C ALA A 89 -7.69 4.41 -19.99
N ARG A 90 -8.40 3.71 -20.89
CA ARG A 90 -7.89 2.68 -21.81
C ARG A 90 -8.17 3.09 -23.26
N THR A 91 -7.44 4.12 -23.73
CA THR A 91 -7.50 4.59 -25.13
C THR A 91 -7.12 3.50 -26.11
N ASP A 92 -6.22 2.59 -25.74
CA ASP A 92 -5.81 1.42 -26.50
C ASP A 92 -7.01 0.54 -26.91
N ILE A 93 -7.92 0.24 -25.98
CA ILE A 93 -9.14 -0.54 -26.27
C ILE A 93 -10.08 0.22 -27.20
N LEU A 94 -10.26 1.54 -26.99
CA LEU A 94 -11.12 2.37 -27.84
C LEU A 94 -10.57 2.49 -29.25
N GLU A 95 -9.26 2.62 -29.41
CA GLU A 95 -8.61 2.65 -30.72
C GLU A 95 -8.74 1.29 -31.44
N MET A 96 -8.63 0.17 -30.71
CA MET A 96 -8.86 -1.15 -31.30
C MET A 96 -10.31 -1.31 -31.73
N GLU A 97 -11.28 -0.88 -30.93
CA GLU A 97 -12.70 -0.89 -31.27
C GLU A 97 -12.96 -0.07 -32.56
N GLN A 98 -12.36 1.13 -32.64
CA GLN A 98 -12.53 1.97 -33.84
C GLN A 98 -11.91 1.32 -35.09
N LYS A 99 -10.70 0.74 -34.98
CA LYS A 99 -10.06 0.01 -36.11
C LYS A 99 -10.91 -1.16 -36.58
N LEU A 100 -11.53 -1.92 -35.68
CA LEU A 100 -12.43 -3.01 -36.06
C LEU A 100 -13.63 -2.49 -36.84
N ARG A 101 -14.26 -1.39 -36.38
CA ARG A 101 -15.40 -0.77 -37.10
C ARG A 101 -14.99 -0.23 -38.47
N ASP A 102 -13.82 0.38 -38.56
CA ASP A 102 -13.30 0.89 -39.83
C ASP A 102 -13.09 -0.27 -40.83
N MET A 103 -12.50 -1.39 -40.38
CA MET A 103 -12.34 -2.59 -41.20
C MET A 103 -13.68 -3.21 -41.60
N GLU A 104 -14.67 -3.27 -40.72
CA GLU A 104 -16.04 -3.71 -41.04
C GLU A 104 -16.67 -2.86 -42.15
N SER A 105 -16.48 -1.54 -42.07
CA SER A 105 -16.94 -0.62 -43.14
C SER A 105 -16.21 -0.84 -44.44
N GLU A 106 -14.90 -1.07 -44.41
CA GLU A 106 -14.05 -1.30 -45.59
C GLU A 106 -14.39 -2.63 -46.27
N MET A 107 -14.72 -3.68 -45.54
CA MET A 107 -15.15 -4.98 -46.06
C MET A 107 -16.36 -4.86 -46.99
N ASN A 108 -17.27 -3.91 -46.74
CA ASN A 108 -18.43 -3.69 -47.60
C ASN A 108 -18.08 -3.21 -49.01
N SER A 109 -16.89 -2.67 -49.21
CA SER A 109 -16.41 -2.10 -50.48
C SER A 109 -15.36 -2.96 -51.21
N ARG A 110 -14.85 -4.03 -50.57
CA ARG A 110 -13.80 -4.92 -51.08
C ARG A 110 -14.37 -6.23 -51.61
N THR A 111 -13.70 -6.84 -52.56
CA THR A 111 -14.07 -8.14 -53.13
C THR A 111 -12.83 -8.97 -53.49
N GLY A 112 -12.99 -10.29 -53.60
CA GLY A 112 -11.91 -11.20 -54.00
C GLY A 112 -10.77 -11.27 -52.96
N GLU A 113 -9.53 -11.40 -53.46
CA GLU A 113 -8.34 -11.62 -52.62
C GLU A 113 -8.07 -10.49 -51.60
N GLU A 114 -8.45 -9.25 -51.95
CA GLU A 114 -8.32 -8.12 -51.00
C GLU A 114 -9.27 -8.24 -49.82
N LEU A 115 -10.49 -8.73 -50.05
CA LEU A 115 -11.44 -9.00 -48.98
C LEU A 115 -10.95 -10.12 -48.07
N GLU A 116 -10.42 -11.22 -48.63
CA GLU A 116 -9.88 -12.33 -47.87
C GLU A 116 -8.74 -11.88 -46.94
N LYS A 117 -7.78 -11.09 -47.46
CA LYS A 117 -6.69 -10.53 -46.64
C LYS A 117 -7.20 -9.62 -45.51
N LEU A 118 -8.19 -8.78 -45.81
CA LEU A 118 -8.79 -7.90 -44.78
C LEU A 118 -9.52 -8.70 -43.70
N MET A 119 -10.24 -9.75 -44.06
CA MET A 119 -10.89 -10.66 -43.13
C MET A 119 -9.89 -11.36 -42.20
N ASP A 120 -8.74 -11.82 -42.70
CA ASP A 120 -7.69 -12.42 -41.88
C ASP A 120 -7.10 -11.42 -40.86
N ILE A 121 -6.93 -10.17 -41.25
CA ILE A 121 -6.47 -9.11 -40.32
C ILE A 121 -7.54 -8.83 -39.28
N TYR A 122 -8.80 -8.70 -39.70
CA TYR A 122 -9.93 -8.48 -38.81
C TYR A 122 -10.06 -9.58 -37.76
N HIS A 123 -9.97 -10.86 -38.16
CA HIS A 123 -10.04 -11.98 -37.22
C HIS A 123 -8.94 -11.93 -36.15
N ARG A 124 -7.72 -11.61 -36.55
CA ARG A 124 -6.60 -11.47 -35.58
C ARG A 124 -6.84 -10.32 -34.62
N GLN A 125 -7.23 -9.14 -35.11
CA GLN A 125 -7.48 -7.97 -34.26
C GLN A 125 -8.72 -8.13 -33.39
N SER A 126 -9.78 -8.75 -33.90
CA SER A 126 -10.98 -9.07 -33.11
C SER A 126 -10.67 -10.04 -31.96
N HIS A 127 -9.84 -11.04 -32.22
CA HIS A 127 -9.39 -11.97 -31.18
C HIS A 127 -8.53 -11.27 -30.11
N GLU A 128 -7.63 -10.38 -30.53
CA GLU A 128 -6.84 -9.59 -29.59
C GLU A 128 -7.71 -8.64 -28.75
N PHE A 129 -8.69 -7.97 -29.37
CA PHE A 129 -9.67 -7.14 -28.70
C PHE A 129 -10.48 -7.93 -27.65
N GLU A 130 -10.90 -9.16 -27.98
CA GLU A 130 -11.57 -10.07 -27.07
C GLU A 130 -10.68 -10.46 -25.87
N LEU A 131 -9.42 -10.84 -26.13
CA LEU A 131 -8.45 -11.20 -25.08
C LEU A 131 -8.19 -10.05 -24.11
N GLN A 132 -8.23 -8.80 -24.60
CA GLN A 132 -8.09 -7.61 -23.76
C GLN A 132 -9.41 -7.20 -23.05
N GLY A 133 -10.49 -7.95 -23.26
CA GLY A 133 -11.80 -7.70 -22.65
C GLY A 133 -12.56 -6.55 -23.30
N GLY A 134 -12.26 -6.19 -24.54
CA GLY A 134 -12.82 -5.03 -25.23
C GLY A 134 -14.34 -5.01 -25.28
N TYR A 135 -14.98 -6.15 -25.55
CA TYR A 135 -16.46 -6.25 -25.56
C TYR A 135 -17.11 -5.97 -24.21
N ALA A 136 -16.45 -6.32 -23.10
CA ALA A 136 -16.96 -6.11 -21.75
C ALA A 136 -16.58 -4.75 -21.17
N TYR A 137 -15.63 -4.03 -21.78
CA TYR A 137 -14.99 -2.85 -21.22
C TYR A 137 -15.98 -1.74 -20.81
N ARG A 138 -16.94 -1.40 -21.67
CA ARG A 138 -17.95 -0.36 -21.39
C ARG A 138 -18.84 -0.72 -20.19
N SER A 139 -19.20 -2.00 -20.08
CA SER A 139 -19.99 -2.51 -18.94
C SER A 139 -19.16 -2.55 -17.67
N GLU A 140 -17.88 -2.85 -17.77
CA GLU A 140 -16.93 -2.82 -16.65
C GLU A 140 -16.76 -1.40 -16.11
N VAL A 141 -16.57 -0.38 -16.98
CA VAL A 141 -16.52 1.03 -16.58
C VAL A 141 -17.77 1.42 -15.80
N THR A 142 -18.94 1.09 -16.32
CA THR A 142 -20.22 1.35 -15.64
C THR A 142 -20.29 0.63 -14.29
N GLY A 143 -19.90 -0.63 -14.24
CA GLY A 143 -19.91 -1.44 -13.00
C GLY A 143 -18.97 -0.89 -11.92
N ILE A 144 -17.77 -0.45 -12.30
CA ILE A 144 -16.82 0.17 -11.38
C ILE A 144 -17.36 1.49 -10.85
N LEU A 145 -17.90 2.36 -11.71
CA LEU A 145 -18.45 3.64 -11.28
C LEU A 145 -19.65 3.47 -10.34
N LYS A 146 -20.57 2.54 -10.65
CA LYS A 146 -21.68 2.19 -9.75
C LYS A 146 -21.19 1.63 -8.42
N GLY A 147 -20.20 0.75 -8.46
CA GLY A 147 -19.57 0.22 -7.25
C GLY A 147 -18.90 1.28 -6.37
N LEU A 148 -18.43 2.36 -6.97
CA LEU A 148 -17.87 3.52 -6.26
C LEU A 148 -18.96 4.55 -5.84
N GLY A 149 -20.24 4.20 -5.95
CA GLY A 149 -21.36 4.98 -5.46
C GLY A 149 -21.84 6.09 -6.39
N PHE A 150 -21.59 5.98 -7.71
CA PHE A 150 -22.17 6.89 -8.70
C PHE A 150 -23.48 6.30 -9.24
N SER A 151 -24.55 7.12 -9.27
CA SER A 151 -25.81 6.76 -9.91
C SER A 151 -25.72 6.91 -11.44
N ASP A 152 -26.70 6.35 -12.16
CA ASP A 152 -26.77 6.51 -13.62
C ASP A 152 -26.87 8.00 -14.04
N GLU A 153 -27.51 8.83 -13.22
CA GLU A 153 -27.63 10.28 -13.46
C GLU A 153 -26.27 10.98 -13.27
N ASP A 154 -25.45 10.50 -12.34
CA ASP A 154 -24.12 11.09 -12.08
C ASP A 154 -23.17 10.88 -13.24
N LEU A 155 -23.29 9.76 -13.97
CA LEU A 155 -22.35 9.41 -15.05
C LEU A 155 -22.24 10.46 -16.15
N SER A 156 -23.31 11.24 -16.35
CA SER A 156 -23.38 12.33 -17.34
C SER A 156 -22.86 13.68 -16.82
N LYS A 157 -22.59 13.83 -15.51
CA LYS A 157 -22.08 15.06 -14.91
C LYS A 157 -20.65 15.34 -15.37
N GLN A 158 -20.33 16.62 -15.54
CA GLN A 158 -18.98 17.04 -15.90
C GLN A 158 -18.02 16.96 -14.71
N MET A 159 -16.76 16.69 -14.98
CA MET A 159 -15.69 16.65 -13.97
C MET A 159 -15.55 17.97 -13.20
N SER A 160 -15.86 19.10 -13.84
CA SER A 160 -15.84 20.44 -13.23
C SER A 160 -16.90 20.64 -12.13
N GLU A 161 -17.99 19.88 -12.16
CA GLU A 161 -19.12 20.00 -11.21
C GLU A 161 -18.90 19.17 -9.94
N LEU A 162 -17.85 18.34 -9.90
CA LEU A 162 -17.61 17.39 -8.84
C LEU A 162 -16.90 18.00 -7.62
N SER A 163 -17.32 17.56 -6.43
CA SER A 163 -16.58 17.78 -5.20
C SER A 163 -15.22 17.07 -5.23
N GLY A 164 -14.27 17.50 -4.37
CA GLY A 164 -12.96 16.86 -4.26
C GLY A 164 -13.05 15.35 -4.00
N GLY A 165 -13.93 14.92 -3.09
CA GLY A 165 -14.12 13.49 -2.80
C GLY A 165 -14.71 12.71 -3.98
N GLN A 166 -15.60 13.31 -4.78
CA GLN A 166 -16.09 12.68 -6.00
C GLN A 166 -14.98 12.55 -7.06
N LYS A 167 -14.13 13.57 -7.23
CA LYS A 167 -12.97 13.51 -8.12
C LYS A 167 -12.01 12.39 -7.72
N THR A 168 -11.74 12.23 -6.42
CA THR A 168 -10.92 11.10 -5.91
C THR A 168 -11.55 9.75 -6.25
N ARG A 169 -12.88 9.60 -6.13
CA ARG A 169 -13.58 8.37 -6.52
C ARG A 169 -13.49 8.09 -8.03
N VAL A 170 -13.59 9.11 -8.88
CA VAL A 170 -13.38 8.96 -10.34
C VAL A 170 -11.94 8.55 -10.64
N SER A 171 -10.95 9.16 -9.99
CA SER A 171 -9.54 8.79 -10.13
C SER A 171 -9.28 7.34 -9.72
N LEU A 172 -9.92 6.88 -8.63
CA LEU A 172 -9.90 5.47 -8.24
C LEU A 172 -10.51 4.60 -9.34
N GLY A 173 -11.68 4.98 -9.89
CA GLY A 173 -12.32 4.27 -11.00
C GLY A 173 -11.40 4.13 -12.22
N LYS A 174 -10.74 5.21 -12.63
CA LYS A 174 -9.75 5.19 -13.73
C LYS A 174 -8.64 4.17 -13.45
N LEU A 175 -8.10 4.20 -12.25
CA LEU A 175 -7.02 3.31 -11.86
C LEU A 175 -7.47 1.83 -11.83
N LEU A 176 -8.68 1.54 -11.35
CA LEU A 176 -9.20 0.16 -11.32
C LEU A 176 -9.47 -0.39 -12.72
N VAL A 177 -9.91 0.45 -13.66
CA VAL A 177 -10.17 0.07 -15.06
C VAL A 177 -8.88 -0.24 -15.81
N THR A 178 -7.77 0.45 -15.52
CA THR A 178 -6.47 0.19 -16.19
C THR A 178 -5.84 -1.14 -15.81
N LYS A 179 -6.23 -1.73 -14.68
CA LYS A 179 -5.76 -3.04 -14.18
C LYS A 179 -4.23 -3.21 -14.19
N PRO A 180 -3.45 -2.32 -13.56
CA PRO A 180 -2.00 -2.47 -13.52
C PRO A 180 -1.59 -3.75 -12.78
N ASP A 181 -0.39 -4.28 -13.06
CA ASP A 181 0.14 -5.46 -12.36
C ASP A 181 0.35 -5.21 -10.87
N VAL A 182 0.71 -3.98 -10.49
CA VAL A 182 0.84 -3.51 -9.10
C VAL A 182 -0.03 -2.27 -8.90
N LEU A 183 -0.98 -2.38 -7.98
CA LEU A 183 -1.92 -1.33 -7.62
C LEU A 183 -1.52 -0.75 -6.26
N LEU A 184 -1.14 0.53 -6.23
CA LEU A 184 -0.81 1.25 -5.00
C LEU A 184 -1.97 2.17 -4.63
N LEU A 185 -2.50 2.03 -3.43
CA LEU A 185 -3.64 2.78 -2.93
C LEU A 185 -3.29 3.49 -1.63
N ASP A 186 -3.34 4.83 -1.64
CA ASP A 186 -3.17 5.66 -0.45
C ASP A 186 -4.53 6.15 0.03
N GLU A 187 -5.00 5.62 1.18
CA GLU A 187 -6.29 5.91 1.82
C GLU A 187 -7.50 5.76 0.87
N PRO A 188 -7.67 4.61 0.19
CA PRO A 188 -8.70 4.45 -0.85
C PRO A 188 -10.12 4.46 -0.30
N THR A 189 -10.32 4.27 1.00
CA THR A 189 -11.64 4.28 1.67
C THR A 189 -12.13 5.69 2.00
N ASN A 190 -11.26 6.70 1.91
CA ASN A 190 -11.66 8.07 2.13
C ASN A 190 -12.72 8.50 1.11
N HIS A 191 -13.76 9.17 1.57
CA HIS A 191 -14.89 9.64 0.77
C HIS A 191 -15.79 8.54 0.18
N LEU A 192 -15.64 7.28 0.59
CA LEU A 192 -16.54 6.18 0.23
C LEU A 192 -17.57 5.97 1.34
N ASP A 193 -18.80 5.66 0.96
CA ASP A 193 -19.82 5.15 1.86
C ASP A 193 -19.60 3.65 2.16
N MET A 194 -20.35 3.11 3.09
CA MET A 194 -20.18 1.72 3.54
C MET A 194 -20.46 0.68 2.45
N GLU A 195 -21.34 1.00 1.48
CA GLU A 195 -21.65 0.11 0.38
C GLU A 195 -20.50 0.08 -0.63
N SER A 196 -19.99 1.24 -1.00
CA SER A 196 -18.82 1.39 -1.86
C SER A 196 -17.54 0.77 -1.24
N ILE A 197 -17.34 0.87 0.08
CA ILE A 197 -16.25 0.20 0.78
C ILE A 197 -16.37 -1.32 0.64
N ARG A 198 -17.55 -1.90 0.88
CA ARG A 198 -17.80 -3.35 0.73
C ARG A 198 -17.58 -3.81 -0.71
N TRP A 199 -18.00 -3.01 -1.67
CA TRP A 199 -17.76 -3.31 -3.07
C TRP A 199 -16.26 -3.30 -3.38
N LEU A 200 -15.53 -2.29 -2.92
CA LEU A 200 -14.08 -2.17 -3.11
C LEU A 200 -13.32 -3.35 -2.45
N GLU A 201 -13.71 -3.76 -1.23
CA GLU A 201 -13.17 -4.95 -0.58
C GLU A 201 -13.27 -6.19 -1.48
N ASN A 202 -14.47 -6.44 -2.03
CA ASN A 202 -14.70 -7.58 -2.90
C ASN A 202 -13.92 -7.48 -4.22
N PHE A 203 -13.87 -6.28 -4.81
CA PHE A 203 -13.09 -6.03 -6.02
C PHE A 203 -11.61 -6.31 -5.81
N LEU A 204 -11.00 -5.75 -4.76
CA LEU A 204 -9.58 -5.93 -4.47
C LEU A 204 -9.21 -7.38 -4.10
N ARG A 205 -10.10 -8.11 -3.44
CA ARG A 205 -9.92 -9.55 -3.18
C ARG A 205 -9.89 -10.37 -4.46
N ALA A 206 -10.75 -10.04 -5.41
CA ALA A 206 -10.83 -10.71 -6.72
C ALA A 206 -9.76 -10.22 -7.70
N TYR A 207 -9.09 -9.10 -7.40
CA TYR A 207 -8.08 -8.51 -8.28
C TYR A 207 -6.91 -9.46 -8.53
N LYS A 208 -6.59 -9.73 -9.80
CA LYS A 208 -5.53 -10.68 -10.17
C LYS A 208 -4.12 -10.12 -10.03
N GLY A 209 -3.96 -8.79 -9.96
CA GLY A 209 -2.67 -8.13 -9.72
C GLY A 209 -2.30 -8.07 -8.24
N THR A 210 -1.14 -7.55 -7.98
CA THR A 210 -0.66 -7.24 -6.62
C THR A 210 -1.26 -5.94 -6.13
N VAL A 211 -1.62 -5.86 -4.85
CA VAL A 211 -2.18 -4.64 -4.26
C VAL A 211 -1.37 -4.25 -3.03
N VAL A 212 -0.99 -2.98 -2.96
CA VAL A 212 -0.35 -2.38 -1.80
C VAL A 212 -1.22 -1.24 -1.30
N ILE A 213 -1.65 -1.31 -0.06
CA ILE A 213 -2.63 -0.38 0.51
C ILE A 213 -2.04 0.32 1.72
N VAL A 214 -2.14 1.63 1.76
CA VAL A 214 -2.05 2.42 2.98
C VAL A 214 -3.46 2.79 3.38
N ALA A 215 -3.92 2.38 4.56
CA ALA A 215 -5.22 2.76 5.10
C ALA A 215 -5.23 2.72 6.63
N HIS A 216 -6.13 3.51 7.21
CA HIS A 216 -6.38 3.52 8.65
C HIS A 216 -7.55 2.62 9.06
N ASP A 217 -8.38 2.21 8.12
CA ASP A 217 -9.52 1.33 8.38
C ASP A 217 -9.04 -0.12 8.58
N ARG A 218 -9.06 -0.55 9.85
CA ARG A 218 -8.62 -1.89 10.27
C ARG A 218 -9.53 -2.99 9.73
N TYR A 219 -10.83 -2.74 9.60
CA TYR A 219 -11.80 -3.71 9.08
C TYR A 219 -11.58 -3.95 7.59
N PHE A 220 -11.38 -2.88 6.84
CA PHE A 220 -11.03 -2.96 5.42
C PHE A 220 -9.74 -3.76 5.20
N LEU A 221 -8.67 -3.41 5.92
CA LEU A 221 -7.39 -4.11 5.81
C LEU A 221 -7.51 -5.59 6.20
N ASP A 222 -8.26 -5.90 7.26
CA ASP A 222 -8.42 -7.28 7.75
C ASP A 222 -9.06 -8.21 6.72
N ARG A 223 -9.93 -7.66 5.87
CA ARG A 223 -10.64 -8.41 4.83
C ARG A 223 -9.87 -8.56 3.52
N VAL A 224 -8.98 -7.62 3.23
CA VAL A 224 -8.32 -7.54 1.91
C VAL A 224 -6.91 -8.08 1.95
N VAL A 225 -6.13 -7.81 3.02
CA VAL A 225 -4.69 -8.05 2.99
C VAL A 225 -4.29 -9.41 3.55
N THR A 226 -3.18 -9.92 3.04
CA THR A 226 -2.54 -11.18 3.44
C THR A 226 -1.14 -10.97 4.01
N LYS A 227 -0.62 -9.75 3.91
CA LYS A 227 0.68 -9.33 4.45
C LYS A 227 0.56 -7.91 5.00
N VAL A 228 1.24 -7.63 6.10
CA VAL A 228 1.34 -6.28 6.68
C VAL A 228 2.81 -5.90 6.80
N VAL A 229 3.15 -4.73 6.26
CA VAL A 229 4.46 -4.08 6.42
C VAL A 229 4.27 -2.90 7.36
N GLU A 230 4.78 -3.00 8.56
CA GLU A 230 4.72 -1.92 9.54
C GLU A 230 5.94 -1.02 9.43
N ILE A 231 5.73 0.28 9.26
CA ILE A 231 6.78 1.30 9.41
C ILE A 231 6.75 1.80 10.84
N PHE A 232 7.78 1.43 11.61
CA PHE A 232 7.93 1.79 13.01
C PHE A 232 9.37 2.18 13.31
N GLN A 233 9.57 3.34 13.96
CA GLN A 233 10.90 3.90 14.25
C GLN A 233 11.80 3.91 12.99
N HIS A 234 11.28 4.43 11.88
CA HIS A 234 11.95 4.57 10.59
C HIS A 234 12.29 3.25 9.86
N LYS A 235 11.99 2.07 10.44
CA LYS A 235 12.27 0.74 9.91
C LYS A 235 11.01 0.01 9.48
N ALA A 236 11.16 -0.97 8.59
CA ALA A 236 10.08 -1.85 8.18
C ALA A 236 10.10 -3.18 8.93
N TYR A 237 8.93 -3.62 9.39
CA TYR A 237 8.70 -4.93 9.99
C TYR A 237 7.61 -5.65 9.19
N VAL A 238 7.90 -6.86 8.74
CA VAL A 238 7.01 -7.63 7.86
C VAL A 238 6.29 -8.72 8.66
N TYR A 239 4.97 -8.76 8.54
CA TYR A 239 4.11 -9.75 9.18
C TYR A 239 3.25 -10.45 8.13
N GLN A 240 3.27 -11.77 8.11
CA GLN A 240 2.39 -12.59 7.28
C GLN A 240 1.03 -12.73 7.97
N GLY A 241 -0.05 -12.66 7.20
CA GLY A 241 -1.43 -12.73 7.66
C GLY A 241 -2.19 -11.42 7.46
N ASN A 242 -3.44 -11.40 7.91
CA ASN A 242 -4.29 -10.21 7.85
C ASN A 242 -3.96 -9.21 8.97
N TYR A 243 -4.73 -8.13 9.05
CA TYR A 243 -4.50 -7.08 10.05
C TYR A 243 -4.68 -7.60 11.50
N SER A 244 -5.66 -8.47 11.74
CA SER A 244 -5.88 -9.09 13.06
C SER A 244 -4.71 -9.98 13.49
N ASP A 245 -4.13 -10.74 12.56
CA ASP A 245 -2.93 -11.56 12.83
C ASP A 245 -1.71 -10.69 13.14
N PHE A 246 -1.53 -9.60 12.40
CA PHE A 246 -0.51 -8.60 12.68
C PHE A 246 -0.67 -8.03 14.09
N ALA A 247 -1.88 -7.58 14.47
CA ALA A 247 -2.14 -6.99 15.78
C ALA A 247 -1.80 -7.97 16.92
N LYS A 248 -2.18 -9.25 16.78
CA LYS A 248 -1.84 -10.30 17.77
C LYS A 248 -0.32 -10.54 17.88
N LYS A 249 0.37 -10.63 16.73
CA LYS A 249 1.82 -10.83 16.69
C LYS A 249 2.57 -9.65 17.30
N LYS A 250 2.16 -8.42 16.95
CA LYS A 250 2.72 -7.18 17.52
C LYS A 250 2.52 -7.11 19.03
N ALA A 251 1.31 -7.42 19.51
CA ALA A 251 1.02 -7.44 20.94
C ALA A 251 1.91 -8.44 21.70
N LYS A 252 2.14 -9.63 21.14
CA LYS A 252 3.02 -10.63 21.74
C LYS A 252 4.48 -10.17 21.79
N VAL A 253 5.01 -9.63 20.68
CA VAL A 253 6.38 -9.09 20.64
C VAL A 253 6.55 -7.99 21.69
N ARG A 254 5.56 -7.10 21.82
CA ARG A 254 5.57 -6.05 22.85
C ARG A 254 5.56 -6.61 24.27
N GLU A 255 4.73 -7.61 24.53
CA GLU A 255 4.67 -8.28 25.84
C GLU A 255 6.02 -8.91 26.20
N ASP A 256 6.67 -9.59 25.24
CA ASP A 256 7.96 -10.21 25.44
C ASP A 256 9.07 -9.17 25.69
N LEU A 257 9.07 -8.05 24.96
CA LEU A 257 9.99 -6.93 25.19
C LEU A 257 9.77 -6.29 26.56
N LEU A 258 8.52 -6.09 26.98
CA LEU A 258 8.22 -5.57 28.32
C LEU A 258 8.71 -6.52 29.42
N LYS A 259 8.52 -7.84 29.26
CA LYS A 259 9.04 -8.83 30.19
C LYS A 259 10.57 -8.77 30.30
N GLN A 260 11.26 -8.68 29.15
CA GLN A 260 12.72 -8.54 29.09
C GLN A 260 13.18 -7.26 29.80
N TYR A 261 12.52 -6.12 29.52
CA TYR A 261 12.80 -4.85 30.18
C TYR A 261 12.65 -4.96 31.72
N TYR A 262 11.50 -5.45 32.20
CA TYR A 262 11.28 -5.55 33.64
C TYR A 262 12.22 -6.55 34.32
N ASN A 263 12.58 -7.65 33.66
CA ASN A 263 13.57 -8.59 34.16
C ASN A 263 14.94 -7.95 34.27
N GLN A 264 15.39 -7.23 33.24
CA GLN A 264 16.66 -6.51 33.26
C GLN A 264 16.66 -5.42 34.34
N GLN A 265 15.59 -4.63 34.47
CA GLN A 265 15.47 -3.62 35.55
C GLN A 265 15.55 -4.22 36.94
N ARG A 266 14.94 -5.40 37.13
CA ARG A 266 15.01 -6.12 38.42
C ARG A 266 16.45 -6.58 38.70
N GLU A 267 17.13 -7.12 37.70
CA GLU A 267 18.51 -7.57 37.86
C GLU A 267 19.46 -6.38 38.13
N ILE A 268 19.32 -5.28 37.40
CA ILE A 268 20.10 -4.05 37.65
C ILE A 268 19.92 -3.58 39.08
N ARG A 269 18.68 -3.46 39.54
CA ARG A 269 18.36 -3.02 40.91
C ARG A 269 18.98 -3.96 41.95
N HIS A 270 18.88 -5.27 41.76
CA HIS A 270 19.48 -6.26 42.62
C HIS A 270 21.02 -6.11 42.69
N GLN A 271 21.68 -5.90 41.54
CA GLN A 271 23.13 -5.69 41.49
C GLN A 271 23.53 -4.38 42.21
N GLU A 272 22.76 -3.29 42.04
CA GLU A 272 22.96 -2.00 42.74
C GLU A 272 22.85 -2.17 44.27
N GLU A 273 21.85 -2.92 44.75
CA GLU A 273 21.68 -3.24 46.19
C GLU A 273 22.90 -4.03 46.71
N VAL A 274 23.37 -5.04 45.98
CA VAL A 274 24.55 -5.85 46.36
C VAL A 274 25.81 -4.98 46.38
N ILE A 275 25.98 -4.09 45.40
CA ILE A 275 27.12 -3.15 45.34
C ILE A 275 27.08 -2.21 46.54
N THR A 276 25.93 -1.64 46.86
CA THR A 276 25.74 -0.75 48.03
C THR A 276 26.09 -1.48 49.35
N LYS A 277 25.62 -2.74 49.46
CA LYS A 277 25.92 -3.58 50.66
C LYS A 277 27.41 -3.94 50.75
N LEU A 278 28.07 -4.23 49.64
CA LEU A 278 29.51 -4.52 49.63
C LEU A 278 30.35 -3.30 50.01
N LYS A 279 29.93 -2.10 49.54
CA LYS A 279 30.59 -0.83 49.93
C LYS A 279 30.43 -0.49 51.42
N SER A 280 29.28 -0.79 52.02
CA SER A 280 28.97 -0.52 53.43
C SER A 280 29.89 -1.33 54.40
N PHE A 281 30.46 -2.46 53.97
CA PHE A 281 31.37 -3.25 54.80
C PHE A 281 32.77 -2.64 54.96
N ASN A 282 33.12 -1.59 54.20
CA ASN A 282 34.36 -0.83 54.24
C ASN A 282 35.68 -1.65 54.32
N ARG A 283 35.68 -2.87 53.75
CA ARG A 283 36.85 -3.75 53.67
C ARG A 283 37.41 -3.72 52.25
N GLU A 284 38.71 -3.61 52.09
CA GLU A 284 39.38 -3.50 50.80
C GLU A 284 38.94 -4.57 49.79
N LYS A 285 38.83 -5.83 50.26
CA LYS A 285 38.33 -6.94 49.44
C LYS A 285 36.86 -6.81 49.01
N SER A 286 36.03 -6.19 49.82
CA SER A 286 34.59 -5.94 49.51
C SER A 286 34.50 -4.79 48.52
N ILE A 287 35.31 -3.74 48.66
CA ILE A 287 35.36 -2.61 47.75
C ILE A 287 35.79 -3.08 46.37
N LYS A 288 36.88 -3.86 46.24
CA LYS A 288 37.31 -4.42 44.95
C LYS A 288 36.20 -5.28 44.25
N ARG A 289 35.41 -6.02 45.03
CA ARG A 289 34.28 -6.80 44.50
C ARG A 289 33.14 -5.88 44.05
N ALA A 290 32.85 -4.79 44.77
CA ALA A 290 31.87 -3.81 44.36
C ALA A 290 32.26 -3.12 43.05
N GLU A 291 33.51 -2.65 42.93
CA GLU A 291 34.05 -2.04 41.70
C GLU A 291 33.98 -2.98 40.47
N SER A 292 34.30 -4.26 40.68
CA SER A 292 34.17 -5.26 39.62
C SER A 292 32.76 -5.43 39.12
N ARG A 293 31.76 -5.42 40.05
CA ARG A 293 30.33 -5.49 39.70
C ARG A 293 29.82 -4.20 39.02
N GLU A 294 30.27 -3.04 39.48
CA GLU A 294 29.97 -1.76 38.80
C GLU A 294 30.44 -1.76 37.35
N LYS A 295 31.69 -2.17 37.09
CA LYS A 295 32.22 -2.33 35.75
C LYS A 295 31.43 -3.32 34.87
N MET A 296 30.82 -4.35 35.48
CA MET A 296 29.93 -5.28 34.77
C MET A 296 28.59 -4.62 34.45
N LEU A 297 28.00 -3.85 35.39
CA LEU A 297 26.77 -3.11 35.18
C LEU A 297 26.88 -2.04 34.10
N ASP A 298 28.02 -1.32 34.06
CA ASP A 298 28.30 -0.29 33.05
C ASP A 298 28.42 -0.87 31.62
N LYS A 299 28.72 -2.16 31.50
CA LYS A 299 28.81 -2.87 30.20
C LYS A 299 27.47 -3.43 29.73
N ILE A 300 26.44 -3.43 30.59
CA ILE A 300 25.12 -3.94 30.21
C ILE A 300 24.44 -2.93 29.26
N GLU A 301 24.15 -3.37 28.06
CA GLU A 301 23.31 -2.62 27.13
C GLU A 301 21.89 -2.55 27.71
N ARG A 302 21.45 -1.34 28.05
CA ARG A 302 20.15 -1.14 28.70
C ARG A 302 19.04 -1.21 27.65
N ILE A 303 18.07 -2.10 27.89
CA ILE A 303 16.86 -2.20 27.07
C ILE A 303 16.02 -0.95 27.36
N GLU A 304 15.66 -0.22 26.32
CA GLU A 304 14.72 0.90 26.44
C GLU A 304 13.30 0.38 26.68
N LYS A 305 12.54 1.10 27.51
CA LYS A 305 11.13 0.76 27.73
C LYS A 305 10.39 0.89 26.40
N PRO A 306 9.70 -0.18 25.94
CA PRO A 306 8.90 -0.09 24.72
C PRO A 306 7.89 1.06 24.79
N VAL A 307 7.86 1.90 23.75
CA VAL A 307 6.96 3.05 23.66
C VAL A 307 5.52 2.55 23.71
N GLU A 308 4.68 3.19 24.49
CA GLU A 308 3.24 2.95 24.51
C GLU A 308 2.66 3.54 23.22
N ASP A 309 2.17 2.67 22.32
CA ASP A 309 1.31 3.12 21.24
C ASP A 309 0.01 3.64 21.89
N ASN A 310 -0.14 4.94 21.98
CA ASN A 310 -1.39 5.59 22.43
C ASN A 310 -2.46 5.46 21.32
N THR A 311 -2.82 4.23 20.98
CA THR A 311 -3.91 3.93 20.06
C THR A 311 -5.25 3.67 20.77
N ASP A 312 -5.29 3.79 22.08
CA ASP A 312 -6.54 3.78 22.83
C ASP A 312 -7.23 5.14 22.69
N ILE A 313 -7.99 5.29 21.61
CA ILE A 313 -9.04 6.31 21.55
C ILE A 313 -10.08 5.88 22.60
N LYS A 314 -10.02 6.48 23.79
CA LYS A 314 -11.13 6.44 24.74
C LYS A 314 -12.29 7.19 24.10
N ILE A 315 -13.21 6.45 23.50
CA ILE A 315 -14.54 6.99 23.19
C ILE A 315 -15.20 7.23 24.53
N VAL A 316 -15.22 8.48 24.97
CA VAL A 316 -16.11 8.93 26.05
C VAL A 316 -17.48 9.08 25.36
N LEU A 317 -18.40 8.15 25.68
CA LEU A 317 -19.82 8.22 25.31
C LEU A 317 -20.50 9.27 26.18
#